data_5cd2a21675162e59257328c97455dd81
#
_entry.id   5cd2a21675162e59257328c97455dd81
#
_cell.length_a   1.000
_cell.length_b   1.000
_cell.length_c   1.000
_cell.angle_alpha   90.00
_cell.angle_beta   90.00
_cell.angle_gamma   90.00
#
_symmetry.space_group_name_H-M   'P 1'
#
loop_
_entity.id
_entity.type
_entity.pdbx_description
1 polymer ?
#
loop_
_entity_poly.entity_id
_entity_poly.type
_entity_poly.pdbx_seq_one_letter_code
_entity_poly.pdbx_strand_id
1 'polypeptide(L)'
;EAAYLRRFTRLLAGTDGFVLPAVHSDWCTGRILAMDFIEGRPIEEAASQPLETREAIMGRLIDLTLKELFKFKLMQSDPNFANYRFDPATGNIILLDFGAARDIGNEISRCYRSLLVSGLRGDVARVEDAAVSIGFISENMENQHRRQVLELIHMAFDALRAPVFDFNDTTFSPRVQKAGEALAQDGFVPPVLPMDVLYLQRKFAGMFLLGARLKVRLPVADMLRAYLAA
;
A
#
# COMPACT_ATOMS: atom_id res chain seq x y z
N GLU A 1 2.45 -15.02 14.64
CA GLU A 1 3.42 -14.04 14.14
C GLU A 1 4.69 -14.71 13.61
N ALA A 2 5.40 -15.56 14.41
CA ALA A 2 6.61 -16.26 13.98
C ALA A 2 6.47 -17.01 12.63
N ALA A 3 5.31 -17.63 12.37
CA ALA A 3 5.03 -18.31 11.10
C ALA A 3 4.99 -17.34 9.92
N TYR A 4 4.39 -16.18 10.09
CA TYR A 4 4.35 -15.12 9.07
C TYR A 4 5.73 -14.50 8.83
N LEU A 5 6.47 -14.21 9.90
CA LEU A 5 7.85 -13.73 9.78
C LEU A 5 8.71 -14.68 8.95
N ARG A 6 8.65 -16.00 9.22
CA ARG A 6 9.36 -17.01 8.41
C ARG A 6 8.86 -17.07 6.96
N ARG A 7 7.56 -16.85 6.71
CA ARG A 7 7.04 -16.78 5.34
C ARG A 7 7.61 -15.58 4.59
N PHE A 8 7.61 -14.40 5.21
CA PHE A 8 8.18 -13.19 4.62
C PHE A 8 9.69 -13.32 4.38
N THR A 9 10.44 -13.91 5.33
CA THR A 9 11.88 -14.18 5.16
C THR A 9 12.13 -15.02 3.91
N ARG A 10 11.34 -16.07 3.67
CA ARG A 10 11.46 -16.90 2.46
C ARG A 10 11.05 -16.17 1.19
N LEU A 11 9.99 -15.39 1.23
CA LEU A 11 9.46 -14.65 0.07
C LEU A 11 10.38 -13.50 -0.34
N LEU A 12 11.10 -12.93 0.61
CA LEU A 12 12.06 -11.85 0.37
C LEU A 12 13.50 -12.36 0.20
N ALA A 13 13.73 -13.67 0.26
CA ALA A 13 15.05 -14.25 0.03
C ALA A 13 15.57 -13.83 -1.37
N GLY A 14 16.77 -13.24 -1.40
CA GLY A 14 17.36 -12.70 -2.63
C GLY A 14 16.77 -11.37 -3.11
N THR A 15 15.91 -10.72 -2.31
CA THR A 15 15.48 -9.35 -2.55
C THR A 15 16.34 -8.39 -1.73
N ASP A 16 17.13 -7.56 -2.41
CA ASP A 16 18.00 -6.60 -1.74
C ASP A 16 17.20 -5.48 -1.06
N GLY A 17 17.79 -4.91 -0.01
CA GLY A 17 17.28 -3.73 0.67
C GLY A 17 16.28 -4.01 1.79
N PHE A 18 16.06 -5.29 2.16
CA PHE A 18 15.25 -5.68 3.31
C PHE A 18 16.03 -6.54 4.29
N VAL A 19 15.81 -6.28 5.58
CA VAL A 19 16.37 -7.06 6.69
C VAL A 19 15.20 -7.49 7.58
N LEU A 20 15.16 -8.78 7.90
CA LEU A 20 14.17 -9.37 8.78
C LEU A 20 14.89 -10.11 9.92
N PRO A 21 14.37 -10.05 11.16
CA PRO A 21 14.96 -10.78 12.27
C PRO A 21 14.78 -12.29 12.10
N ALA A 22 15.78 -13.07 12.51
CA ALA A 22 15.64 -14.51 12.62
C ALA A 22 14.80 -14.88 13.86
N VAL A 23 13.96 -15.92 13.71
CA VAL A 23 13.14 -16.43 14.81
C VAL A 23 13.87 -17.51 15.57
N HIS A 24 14.04 -17.35 16.88
CA HIS A 24 14.64 -18.34 17.79
C HIS A 24 13.57 -19.30 18.30
N SER A 25 13.34 -20.39 17.56
CA SER A 25 12.23 -21.32 17.80
C SER A 25 12.23 -21.92 19.20
N ASP A 26 13.40 -22.23 19.76
CA ASP A 26 13.58 -22.86 21.06
C ASP A 26 13.14 -21.94 22.24
N TRP A 27 13.04 -20.64 21.96
CA TRP A 27 12.64 -19.62 22.93
C TRP A 27 11.23 -19.10 22.67
N CYS A 28 10.56 -19.59 21.61
CA CYS A 28 9.20 -19.21 21.27
C CYS A 28 8.20 -20.12 21.95
N THR A 29 7.08 -19.54 22.40
CA THR A 29 5.91 -20.27 22.93
C THR A 29 4.63 -19.74 22.26
N GLY A 30 3.48 -20.25 22.64
CA GLY A 30 2.20 -19.70 22.18
C GLY A 30 1.94 -18.22 22.58
N ARG A 31 2.76 -17.67 23.49
CA ARG A 31 2.62 -16.29 23.99
C ARG A 31 3.92 -15.48 23.93
N ILE A 32 5.03 -16.07 23.52
CA ILE A 32 6.34 -15.43 23.45
C ILE A 32 6.91 -15.61 22.06
N LEU A 33 7.29 -14.52 21.44
CA LEU A 33 8.08 -14.48 20.21
C LEU A 33 9.50 -14.06 20.57
N ALA A 34 10.47 -14.94 20.33
CA ALA A 34 11.88 -14.64 20.45
C ALA A 34 12.50 -14.50 19.05
N MET A 35 13.11 -13.35 18.78
CA MET A 35 13.73 -13.04 17.49
C MET A 35 14.97 -12.15 17.70
N ASP A 36 15.79 -12.01 16.66
CA ASP A 36 16.95 -11.14 16.69
C ASP A 36 16.55 -9.70 17.02
N PHE A 37 17.42 -9.02 17.77
CA PHE A 37 17.35 -7.57 17.87
C PHE A 37 18.13 -6.96 16.71
N ILE A 38 17.50 -6.11 15.92
CA ILE A 38 18.13 -5.40 14.80
C ILE A 38 18.10 -3.89 15.08
N GLU A 39 19.28 -3.29 15.12
CA GLU A 39 19.40 -1.84 15.26
C GLU A 39 18.91 -1.15 13.98
N GLY A 40 18.21 -0.04 14.15
CA GLY A 40 17.74 0.81 13.06
C GLY A 40 17.00 2.01 13.59
N ARG A 41 16.78 3.01 12.76
CA ARG A 41 16.01 4.20 13.10
C ARG A 41 14.56 4.07 12.66
N PRO A 42 13.60 4.72 13.32
CA PRO A 42 12.23 4.82 12.83
C PRO A 42 12.19 5.29 11.37
N ILE A 43 11.32 4.69 10.56
CA ILE A 43 11.29 4.96 9.12
C ILE A 43 11.00 6.44 8.80
N GLU A 44 10.25 7.13 9.64
CA GLU A 44 9.94 8.56 9.47
C GLU A 44 11.18 9.46 9.59
N GLU A 45 12.19 9.02 10.34
CA GLU A 45 13.45 9.76 10.45
C GLU A 45 14.26 9.76 9.15
N ALA A 46 13.91 8.87 8.21
CA ALA A 46 14.46 8.91 6.86
C ALA A 46 14.17 10.26 6.15
N ALA A 47 13.18 11.03 6.60
CA ALA A 47 12.94 12.39 6.10
C ALA A 47 14.15 13.32 6.21
N SER A 48 15.09 13.05 7.12
CA SER A 48 16.35 13.80 7.26
C SER A 48 17.47 13.34 6.33
N GLN A 49 17.28 12.22 5.62
CA GLN A 49 18.27 11.67 4.69
C GLN A 49 18.27 12.41 3.34
N PRO A 50 19.33 12.29 2.53
CA PRO A 50 19.35 12.79 1.16
C PRO A 50 18.14 12.30 0.35
N LEU A 51 17.70 13.08 -0.64
CA LEU A 51 16.52 12.78 -1.45
C LEU A 51 16.61 11.40 -2.09
N GLU A 52 17.76 11.06 -2.66
CA GLU A 52 18.00 9.75 -3.28
C GLU A 52 17.74 8.58 -2.32
N THR A 53 18.21 8.68 -1.07
CA THR A 53 17.97 7.66 -0.03
C THR A 53 16.50 7.56 0.31
N ARG A 54 15.80 8.69 0.44
CA ARG A 54 14.36 8.73 0.72
C ARG A 54 13.55 8.10 -0.42
N GLU A 55 13.89 8.42 -1.66
CA GLU A 55 13.26 7.86 -2.85
C GLU A 55 13.53 6.35 -2.98
N ALA A 56 14.76 5.90 -2.69
CA ALA A 56 15.08 4.48 -2.68
C ALA A 56 14.29 3.71 -1.61
N ILE A 57 14.20 4.23 -0.38
CA ILE A 57 13.41 3.63 0.71
C ILE A 57 11.94 3.54 0.30
N MET A 58 11.35 4.64 -0.15
CA MET A 58 9.92 4.65 -0.51
C MET A 58 9.63 3.79 -1.72
N GLY A 59 10.51 3.79 -2.71
CA GLY A 59 10.42 2.93 -3.88
C GLY A 59 10.40 1.45 -3.51
N ARG A 60 11.28 1.01 -2.60
CA ARG A 60 11.29 -0.37 -2.08
C ARG A 60 10.01 -0.72 -1.33
N LEU A 61 9.45 0.20 -0.53
CA LEU A 61 8.19 -0.05 0.20
C LEU A 61 6.99 -0.16 -0.73
N ILE A 62 6.93 0.65 -1.80
CA ILE A 62 5.90 0.52 -2.84
C ILE A 62 6.07 -0.82 -3.56
N ASP A 63 7.29 -1.17 -3.97
CA ASP A 63 7.59 -2.45 -4.61
C ASP A 63 7.19 -3.65 -3.73
N LEU A 64 7.51 -3.59 -2.43
CA LEU A 64 7.08 -4.60 -1.46
C LEU A 64 5.55 -4.71 -1.43
N THR A 65 4.83 -3.59 -1.34
CA THR A 65 3.36 -3.57 -1.32
C THR A 65 2.77 -4.21 -2.58
N LEU A 66 3.37 -3.96 -3.74
CA LEU A 66 2.96 -4.59 -5.00
C LEU A 66 3.30 -6.09 -5.06
N LYS A 67 4.46 -6.49 -4.51
CA LYS A 67 4.80 -7.91 -4.33
C LYS A 67 3.81 -8.62 -3.41
N GLU A 68 3.50 -8.02 -2.27
CA GLU A 68 2.50 -8.54 -1.33
C GLU A 68 1.15 -8.80 -2.01
N LEU A 69 0.66 -7.84 -2.78
CA LEU A 69 -0.64 -7.93 -3.45
C LEU A 69 -0.64 -8.89 -4.65
N PHE A 70 0.40 -8.84 -5.51
CA PHE A 70 0.36 -9.51 -6.81
C PHE A 70 1.18 -10.79 -6.90
N LYS A 71 2.24 -10.94 -6.10
CA LYS A 71 3.12 -12.11 -6.13
C LYS A 71 2.97 -13.00 -4.91
N PHE A 72 3.11 -12.43 -3.72
CA PHE A 72 3.12 -13.20 -2.49
C PHE A 72 1.74 -13.66 -2.06
N LYS A 73 0.69 -12.88 -2.40
CA LYS A 73 -0.68 -13.08 -1.89
C LYS A 73 -0.69 -13.12 -0.36
N LEU A 74 0.20 -12.37 0.23
CA LEU A 74 0.41 -12.26 1.65
C LEU A 74 0.81 -10.82 1.96
N MET A 75 0.08 -10.16 2.84
CA MET A 75 0.28 -8.75 3.17
C MET A 75 0.48 -8.57 4.66
N GLN A 76 1.45 -7.75 5.04
CA GLN A 76 1.49 -7.14 6.35
C GLN A 76 0.48 -5.97 6.34
N SER A 77 -0.63 -6.14 7.07
CA SER A 77 -1.80 -5.26 6.94
C SER A 77 -1.85 -4.09 7.91
N ASP A 78 -0.92 -4.03 8.88
CA ASP A 78 -0.83 -2.90 9.80
C ASP A 78 0.05 -1.78 9.20
N PRO A 79 -0.53 -0.61 8.85
CA PRO A 79 0.21 0.50 8.27
C PRO A 79 0.99 1.32 9.29
N ASN A 80 1.13 0.85 10.53
CA ASN A 80 1.87 1.54 11.56
C ASN A 80 3.35 1.68 11.17
N PHE A 81 3.85 2.89 11.09
CA PHE A 81 5.24 3.17 10.72
C PHE A 81 6.24 2.59 11.73
N ALA A 82 5.85 2.37 12.98
CA ALA A 82 6.69 1.71 13.99
C ALA A 82 7.13 0.29 13.58
N ASN A 83 6.39 -0.35 12.64
CA ASN A 83 6.71 -1.67 12.10
C ASN A 83 7.85 -1.64 11.08
N TYR A 84 8.26 -0.45 10.66
CA TYR A 84 9.32 -0.21 9.68
C TYR A 84 10.44 0.59 10.31
N ARG A 85 11.66 0.08 10.22
CA ARG A 85 12.86 0.82 10.56
C ARG A 85 13.80 0.86 9.36
N PHE A 86 14.83 1.68 9.40
CA PHE A 86 15.86 1.68 8.38
C PHE A 86 17.24 1.80 9.01
N ASP A 87 18.23 1.24 8.33
CA ASP A 87 19.63 1.42 8.65
C ASP A 87 20.17 2.63 7.87
N PRO A 88 20.59 3.72 8.56
CA PRO A 88 21.11 4.90 7.90
C PRO A 88 22.37 4.68 7.08
N ALA A 89 23.17 3.64 7.39
CA ALA A 89 24.43 3.37 6.72
C ALA A 89 24.22 2.66 5.37
N THR A 90 23.24 1.76 5.30
CA THR A 90 22.99 0.93 4.12
C THR A 90 21.73 1.33 3.36
N GLY A 91 20.82 2.09 3.99
CA GLY A 91 19.48 2.37 3.48
C GLY A 91 18.56 1.16 3.45
N ASN A 92 18.92 0.05 4.09
CA ASN A 92 18.09 -1.14 4.16
C ASN A 92 16.88 -0.90 5.08
N ILE A 93 15.75 -1.47 4.69
CA ILE A 93 14.50 -1.41 5.44
C ILE A 93 14.43 -2.64 6.34
N ILE A 94 14.17 -2.41 7.62
CA ILE A 94 14.03 -3.45 8.63
C ILE A 94 12.54 -3.64 8.89
N LEU A 95 12.04 -4.86 8.68
CA LEU A 95 10.65 -5.23 8.90
C LEU A 95 10.54 -6.01 10.20
N LEU A 96 9.75 -5.51 11.16
CA LEU A 96 9.77 -6.05 12.53
C LEU A 96 8.48 -6.78 12.94
N ASP A 97 7.31 -6.31 12.52
CA ASP A 97 6.02 -6.82 12.98
C ASP A 97 5.23 -7.52 11.87
N PHE A 98 4.89 -8.76 12.10
CA PHE A 98 4.08 -9.59 11.19
C PHE A 98 2.83 -10.15 11.89
N GLY A 99 2.49 -9.64 13.09
CA GLY A 99 1.32 -10.06 13.85
C GLY A 99 0.00 -9.81 13.12
N ALA A 100 -0.05 -8.77 12.32
CA ALA A 100 -1.18 -8.43 11.48
C ALA A 100 -1.04 -8.92 10.02
N ALA A 101 -0.10 -9.83 9.74
CA ALA A 101 0.03 -10.38 8.39
C ALA A 101 -1.15 -11.30 8.05
N ARG A 102 -1.58 -11.27 6.79
CA ARG A 102 -2.72 -12.06 6.31
C ARG A 102 -2.61 -12.42 4.84
N ASP A 103 -3.19 -13.55 4.50
CA ASP A 103 -3.28 -13.98 3.11
C ASP A 103 -4.30 -13.10 2.35
N ILE A 104 -4.01 -12.80 1.09
CA ILE A 104 -4.87 -12.05 0.18
C ILE A 104 -5.49 -13.02 -0.82
N GLY A 105 -6.81 -12.99 -0.93
CA GLY A 105 -7.54 -13.81 -1.90
C GLY A 105 -7.15 -13.48 -3.35
N ASN A 106 -7.05 -14.51 -4.19
CA ASN A 106 -6.75 -14.34 -5.62
C ASN A 106 -7.78 -13.46 -6.34
N GLU A 107 -9.03 -13.51 -5.91
CA GLU A 107 -10.11 -12.70 -6.47
C GLU A 107 -9.85 -11.21 -6.22
N ILE A 108 -9.60 -10.82 -4.98
CA ILE A 108 -9.27 -9.43 -4.62
C ILE A 108 -8.06 -8.93 -5.40
N SER A 109 -7.01 -9.73 -5.49
CA SER A 109 -5.82 -9.35 -6.27
C SER A 109 -6.14 -9.15 -7.76
N ARG A 110 -7.04 -9.97 -8.35
CA ARG A 110 -7.49 -9.78 -9.75
C ARG A 110 -8.33 -8.51 -9.92
N CYS A 111 -9.24 -8.23 -8.99
CA CYS A 111 -10.05 -7.01 -9.02
C CYS A 111 -9.17 -5.75 -8.96
N TYR A 112 -8.18 -5.73 -8.04
CA TYR A 112 -7.22 -4.62 -7.98
C TYR A 112 -6.35 -4.51 -9.24
N ARG A 113 -5.94 -5.64 -9.83
CA ARG A 113 -5.23 -5.63 -11.11
C ARG A 113 -6.08 -4.99 -12.20
N SER A 114 -7.35 -5.39 -12.31
CA SER A 114 -8.30 -4.81 -13.28
C SER A 114 -8.46 -3.31 -13.08
N LEU A 115 -8.65 -2.87 -11.83
CA LEU A 115 -8.79 -1.45 -11.50
C LEU A 115 -7.53 -0.66 -11.90
N LEU A 116 -6.34 -1.14 -11.53
CA LEU A 116 -5.09 -0.46 -11.83
C LEU A 116 -4.78 -0.41 -13.33
N VAL A 117 -5.00 -1.52 -14.05
CA VAL A 117 -4.82 -1.54 -15.52
C VAL A 117 -5.75 -0.56 -16.20
N SER A 118 -7.04 -0.59 -15.84
CA SER A 118 -8.05 0.27 -16.46
C SER A 118 -7.83 1.74 -16.11
N GLY A 119 -7.51 2.03 -14.85
CA GLY A 119 -7.23 3.38 -14.40
C GLY A 119 -6.00 3.99 -15.07
N LEU A 120 -4.91 3.23 -15.20
CA LEU A 120 -3.70 3.71 -15.90
C LEU A 120 -3.92 3.91 -17.40
N ARG A 121 -4.87 3.18 -18.00
CA ARG A 121 -5.28 3.37 -19.41
C ARG A 121 -6.30 4.48 -19.62
N GLY A 122 -6.94 4.96 -18.56
CA GLY A 122 -8.05 5.92 -18.64
C GLY A 122 -9.36 5.30 -19.16
N ASP A 123 -9.54 3.98 -19.02
CA ASP A 123 -10.75 3.27 -19.44
C ASP A 123 -11.83 3.40 -18.35
N VAL A 124 -12.67 4.42 -18.50
CA VAL A 124 -13.69 4.80 -17.50
C VAL A 124 -14.66 3.66 -17.22
N ALA A 125 -15.15 3.00 -18.27
CA ALA A 125 -16.14 1.92 -18.13
C ALA A 125 -15.57 0.74 -17.32
N ARG A 126 -14.35 0.32 -17.65
CA ARG A 126 -13.68 -0.78 -16.92
C ARG A 126 -13.24 -0.39 -15.52
N VAL A 127 -12.96 0.90 -15.25
CA VAL A 127 -12.71 1.39 -13.88
C VAL A 127 -13.98 1.21 -13.05
N GLU A 128 -15.15 1.56 -13.60
CA GLU A 128 -16.44 1.37 -12.93
C GLU A 128 -16.71 -0.11 -12.64
N ASP A 129 -16.56 -1.00 -13.63
CA ASP A 129 -16.72 -2.46 -13.46
C ASP A 129 -15.82 -3.01 -12.35
N ALA A 130 -14.56 -2.57 -12.33
CA ALA A 130 -13.61 -2.98 -11.30
C ALA A 130 -13.97 -2.42 -9.92
N ALA A 131 -14.45 -1.17 -9.84
CA ALA A 131 -14.91 -0.56 -8.59
C ALA A 131 -16.13 -1.29 -8.01
N VAL A 132 -17.05 -1.75 -8.86
CA VAL A 132 -18.17 -2.62 -8.45
C VAL A 132 -17.64 -3.96 -7.94
N SER A 133 -16.73 -4.59 -8.69
CA SER A 133 -16.17 -5.90 -8.31
C SER A 133 -15.38 -5.88 -6.99
N ILE A 134 -14.76 -4.74 -6.64
CA ILE A 134 -14.07 -4.56 -5.36
C ILE A 134 -15.07 -4.29 -4.22
N GLY A 135 -16.25 -3.75 -4.55
CA GLY A 135 -17.28 -3.36 -3.61
C GLY A 135 -17.28 -1.86 -3.25
N PHE A 136 -16.50 -1.01 -3.95
CA PHE A 136 -16.56 0.44 -3.76
C PHE A 136 -17.87 1.03 -4.21
N ILE A 137 -18.53 0.42 -5.17
CA ILE A 137 -19.82 0.76 -5.73
C ILE A 137 -20.75 -0.43 -5.58
N SER A 138 -21.90 -0.25 -4.95
CA SER A 138 -22.95 -1.27 -4.89
C SER A 138 -23.95 -1.11 -6.05
N GLU A 139 -24.64 -2.19 -6.42
CA GLU A 139 -25.66 -2.16 -7.46
C GLU A 139 -26.80 -1.17 -7.15
N ASN A 140 -27.14 -1.04 -5.86
CA ASN A 140 -28.24 -0.18 -5.39
C ASN A 140 -27.77 1.24 -5.03
N MET A 141 -26.52 1.61 -5.36
CA MET A 141 -26.00 2.94 -5.08
C MET A 141 -26.69 3.98 -5.96
N GLU A 142 -27.11 5.10 -5.38
CA GLU A 142 -27.67 6.22 -6.13
C GLU A 142 -26.70 6.74 -7.19
N ASN A 143 -27.23 7.11 -8.35
CA ASN A 143 -26.41 7.56 -9.49
C ASN A 143 -25.54 8.77 -9.15
N GLN A 144 -25.96 9.65 -8.25
CA GLN A 144 -25.19 10.79 -7.80
C GLN A 144 -23.95 10.31 -7.02
N HIS A 145 -24.14 9.47 -6.00
CA HIS A 145 -23.04 8.93 -5.19
C HIS A 145 -22.09 8.08 -6.02
N ARG A 146 -22.62 7.28 -6.97
CA ARG A 146 -21.81 6.50 -7.92
C ARG A 146 -20.87 7.40 -8.72
N ARG A 147 -21.36 8.52 -9.26
CA ARG A 147 -20.52 9.49 -9.97
C ARG A 147 -19.45 10.10 -9.08
N GLN A 148 -19.80 10.50 -7.86
CA GLN A 148 -18.84 11.09 -6.90
C GLN A 148 -17.74 10.10 -6.48
N VAL A 149 -18.07 8.82 -6.26
CA VAL A 149 -17.09 7.77 -5.98
C VAL A 149 -16.15 7.57 -7.18
N LEU A 150 -16.69 7.53 -8.41
CA LEU A 150 -15.89 7.42 -9.63
C LEU A 150 -14.99 8.65 -9.83
N GLU A 151 -15.47 9.86 -9.55
CA GLU A 151 -14.66 11.07 -9.59
C GLU A 151 -13.46 11.00 -8.64
N LEU A 152 -13.66 10.51 -7.42
CA LEU A 152 -12.55 10.26 -6.47
C LEU A 152 -11.51 9.27 -7.02
N ILE A 153 -11.99 8.16 -7.60
CA ILE A 153 -11.12 7.15 -8.21
C ILE A 153 -10.36 7.75 -9.41
N HIS A 154 -11.04 8.50 -10.27
CA HIS A 154 -10.41 9.15 -11.42
C HIS A 154 -9.38 10.19 -11.00
N MET A 155 -9.67 11.00 -9.97
CA MET A 155 -8.73 11.98 -9.41
C MET A 155 -7.43 11.30 -8.96
N ALA A 156 -7.51 10.12 -8.33
CA ALA A 156 -6.34 9.35 -7.93
C ALA A 156 -5.55 8.85 -9.17
N PHE A 157 -6.24 8.34 -10.19
CA PHE A 157 -5.59 7.87 -11.41
C PHE A 157 -5.01 9.00 -12.27
N ASP A 158 -5.62 10.17 -12.28
CA ASP A 158 -5.06 11.35 -12.97
C ASP A 158 -3.69 11.71 -12.39
N ALA A 159 -3.57 11.68 -11.06
CA ALA A 159 -2.30 11.89 -10.39
C ALA A 159 -1.29 10.75 -10.67
N LEU A 160 -1.75 9.50 -10.64
CA LEU A 160 -0.90 8.32 -10.87
C LEU A 160 -0.41 8.19 -12.32
N ARG A 161 -1.14 8.73 -13.32
CA ARG A 161 -0.73 8.69 -14.73
C ARG A 161 0.40 9.66 -15.05
N ALA A 162 0.71 10.62 -14.18
CA ALA A 162 1.86 11.49 -14.36
C ALA A 162 3.16 10.67 -14.45
N PRO A 163 4.14 11.08 -15.27
CA PRO A 163 5.44 10.38 -15.36
C PRO A 163 6.12 10.22 -13.99
N VAL A 164 5.92 11.19 -13.12
CA VAL A 164 6.39 11.17 -11.73
C VAL A 164 5.24 11.57 -10.82
N PHE A 165 4.92 10.71 -9.87
CA PHE A 165 3.98 11.01 -8.80
C PHE A 165 4.70 11.79 -7.70
N ASP A 166 4.24 12.99 -7.41
CA ASP A 166 4.80 13.86 -6.38
C ASP A 166 4.03 13.68 -5.06
N PHE A 167 4.60 12.93 -4.13
CA PHE A 167 4.01 12.76 -2.80
C PHE A 167 4.02 14.04 -1.96
N ASN A 168 4.81 15.05 -2.35
CA ASN A 168 4.85 16.35 -1.69
C ASN A 168 3.85 17.37 -2.31
N ASP A 169 3.02 16.95 -3.25
CA ASP A 169 1.96 17.80 -3.80
C ASP A 169 0.93 18.14 -2.71
N THR A 170 1.01 19.37 -2.21
CA THR A 170 0.13 19.88 -1.16
C THR A 170 -1.28 20.15 -1.65
N THR A 171 -1.55 20.05 -2.94
CA THR A 171 -2.87 20.30 -3.54
C THR A 171 -3.70 19.01 -3.67
N PHE A 172 -3.06 17.86 -3.79
CA PHE A 172 -3.74 16.58 -4.01
C PHE A 172 -4.59 16.16 -2.82
N SER A 173 -4.00 16.06 -1.62
CA SER A 173 -4.72 15.63 -0.40
C SER A 173 -5.92 16.52 -0.07
N PRO A 174 -5.84 17.86 -0.07
CA PRO A 174 -7.00 18.71 0.17
C PRO A 174 -8.13 18.55 -0.88
N ARG A 175 -7.77 18.27 -2.15
CA ARG A 175 -8.77 18.02 -3.20
C ARG A 175 -9.52 16.73 -2.94
N VAL A 176 -8.82 15.65 -2.61
CA VAL A 176 -9.41 14.35 -2.27
C VAL A 176 -10.28 14.48 -1.01
N GLN A 177 -9.77 15.16 0.02
CA GLN A 177 -10.51 15.40 1.26
C GLN A 177 -11.80 16.17 0.99
N LYS A 178 -11.74 17.29 0.26
CA LYS A 178 -12.91 18.10 -0.08
C LYS A 178 -13.97 17.29 -0.84
N ALA A 179 -13.55 16.45 -1.79
CA ALA A 179 -14.47 15.60 -2.53
C ALA A 179 -15.10 14.52 -1.63
N GLY A 180 -14.33 13.95 -0.71
CA GLY A 180 -14.86 13.01 0.29
C GLY A 180 -15.82 13.65 1.28
N GLU A 181 -15.55 14.88 1.74
CA GLU A 181 -16.44 15.66 2.60
C GLU A 181 -17.77 15.99 1.89
N ALA A 182 -17.70 16.39 0.62
CA ALA A 182 -18.90 16.65 -0.19
C ALA A 182 -19.75 15.39 -0.32
N LEU A 183 -19.13 14.25 -0.60
CA LEU A 183 -19.80 12.95 -0.67
C LEU A 183 -20.49 12.60 0.65
N ALA A 184 -19.84 12.83 1.78
CA ALA A 184 -20.40 12.57 3.11
C ALA A 184 -21.56 13.54 3.44
N GLN A 185 -21.46 14.81 3.05
CA GLN A 185 -22.52 15.82 3.24
C GLN A 185 -23.78 15.50 2.42
N ASP A 186 -23.62 14.87 1.26
CA ASP A 186 -24.73 14.41 0.41
C ASP A 186 -25.44 13.16 0.97
N GLY A 187 -25.05 12.69 2.17
CA GLY A 187 -25.68 11.54 2.84
C GLY A 187 -25.19 10.19 2.35
N PHE A 188 -24.03 10.15 1.70
CA PHE A 188 -23.43 8.88 1.26
C PHE A 188 -23.16 7.92 2.43
N VAL A 189 -23.70 6.72 2.30
CA VAL A 189 -23.39 5.61 3.20
C VAL A 189 -22.48 4.62 2.45
N PRO A 190 -21.22 4.46 2.89
CA PRO A 190 -20.31 3.53 2.23
C PRO A 190 -20.84 2.10 2.23
N PRO A 191 -20.68 1.34 1.13
CA PRO A 191 -20.96 -0.08 1.13
C PRO A 191 -20.11 -0.82 2.17
N VAL A 192 -20.60 -1.97 2.63
CA VAL A 192 -19.82 -2.87 3.50
C VAL A 192 -18.72 -3.51 2.66
N LEU A 193 -17.50 -3.07 2.87
CA LEU A 193 -16.33 -3.60 2.16
C LEU A 193 -15.85 -4.92 2.78
N PRO A 194 -15.37 -5.87 1.94
CA PRO A 194 -14.63 -7.01 2.44
C PRO A 194 -13.43 -6.58 3.30
N MET A 195 -13.14 -7.33 4.36
CA MET A 195 -12.06 -6.98 5.30
C MET A 195 -10.71 -6.84 4.59
N ASP A 196 -10.41 -7.68 3.60
CA ASP A 196 -9.16 -7.60 2.83
C ASP A 196 -9.06 -6.29 2.04
N VAL A 197 -10.18 -5.79 1.50
CA VAL A 197 -10.23 -4.49 0.82
C VAL A 197 -9.94 -3.36 1.81
N LEU A 198 -10.54 -3.38 3.01
CA LEU A 198 -10.28 -2.38 4.05
C LEU A 198 -8.80 -2.34 4.45
N TYR A 199 -8.18 -3.50 4.63
CA TYR A 199 -6.75 -3.57 4.97
C TYR A 199 -5.85 -3.08 3.83
N LEU A 200 -6.19 -3.39 2.58
CA LEU A 200 -5.48 -2.85 1.41
C LEU A 200 -5.59 -1.33 1.33
N GLN A 201 -6.79 -0.78 1.55
CA GLN A 201 -6.99 0.68 1.58
C GLN A 201 -6.15 1.33 2.68
N ARG A 202 -6.12 0.76 3.88
CA ARG A 202 -5.27 1.23 4.98
C ARG A 202 -3.79 1.18 4.60
N LYS A 203 -3.34 0.09 3.98
CA LYS A 203 -1.94 -0.06 3.51
C LYS A 203 -1.57 1.01 2.50
N PHE A 204 -2.40 1.23 1.47
CA PHE A 204 -2.15 2.26 0.45
C PHE A 204 -2.15 3.67 1.05
N ALA A 205 -3.10 3.97 1.93
CA ALA A 205 -3.14 5.25 2.63
C ALA A 205 -1.88 5.46 3.50
N GLY A 206 -1.42 4.43 4.23
CA GLY A 206 -0.18 4.47 4.99
C GLY A 206 1.04 4.72 4.09
N MET A 207 1.14 4.04 2.96
CA MET A 207 2.22 4.28 1.99
C MET A 207 2.19 5.70 1.42
N PHE A 208 1.00 6.21 1.10
CA PHE A 208 0.84 7.60 0.65
C PHE A 208 1.31 8.61 1.74
N LEU A 209 0.87 8.43 2.98
CA LEU A 209 1.25 9.30 4.10
C LEU A 209 2.76 9.26 4.37
N LEU A 210 3.38 8.09 4.29
CA LEU A 210 4.83 7.96 4.44
C LEU A 210 5.56 8.66 3.29
N GLY A 211 5.12 8.47 2.04
CA GLY A 211 5.68 9.16 0.88
C GLY A 211 5.62 10.69 1.01
N ALA A 212 4.46 11.21 1.49
CA ALA A 212 4.29 12.63 1.80
C ALA A 212 5.22 13.10 2.93
N ARG A 213 5.39 12.29 3.99
CA ARG A 213 6.31 12.58 5.10
C ARG A 213 7.77 12.62 4.62
N LEU A 214 8.14 11.70 3.73
CA LEU A 214 9.48 11.66 3.13
C LEU A 214 9.68 12.68 2.01
N LYS A 215 8.62 13.34 1.53
CA LYS A 215 8.63 14.34 0.46
C LYS A 215 9.32 13.83 -0.80
N VAL A 216 8.94 12.65 -1.25
CA VAL A 216 9.56 11.97 -2.39
C VAL A 216 8.76 12.15 -3.67
N ARG A 217 9.44 11.87 -4.80
CA ARG A 217 8.85 11.88 -6.14
C ARG A 217 9.26 10.59 -6.85
N LEU A 218 8.28 9.79 -7.30
CA LEU A 218 8.57 8.45 -7.84
C LEU A 218 7.77 8.18 -9.13
N PRO A 219 8.32 7.39 -10.06
CA PRO A 219 7.62 6.95 -11.27
C PRO A 219 6.62 5.82 -10.95
N VAL A 220 5.63 6.11 -10.10
CA VAL A 220 4.69 5.10 -9.56
C VAL A 220 3.94 4.37 -10.68
N ALA A 221 3.58 5.07 -11.77
CA ALA A 221 2.94 4.43 -12.91
C ALA A 221 3.81 3.31 -13.52
N ASP A 222 5.11 3.53 -13.66
CA ASP A 222 6.02 2.53 -14.24
C ASP A 222 6.24 1.36 -13.26
N MET A 223 6.33 1.67 -11.96
CA MET A 223 6.39 0.65 -10.92
C MET A 223 5.15 -0.25 -10.95
N LEU A 224 3.95 0.33 -11.08
CA LEU A 224 2.70 -0.42 -11.23
C LEU A 224 2.71 -1.28 -12.52
N ARG A 225 3.08 -0.71 -13.66
CA ARG A 225 3.12 -1.43 -14.97
C ARG A 225 3.98 -2.69 -14.91
N ALA A 226 5.09 -2.68 -14.18
CA ALA A 226 5.96 -3.85 -14.01
C ALA A 226 5.23 -5.06 -13.41
N TYR A 227 4.17 -4.85 -12.63
CA TYR A 227 3.35 -5.90 -12.02
C TYR A 227 2.07 -6.22 -12.78
N LEU A 228 1.65 -5.35 -13.68
CA LEU A 228 0.37 -5.46 -14.39
C LEU A 228 0.49 -6.11 -15.78
N ALA A 229 1.68 -6.17 -16.33
CA ALA A 229 1.96 -6.73 -17.67
C ALA A 229 1.97 -8.27 -17.72
N ALA A 230 1.80 -8.96 -16.58
CA ALA A 230 1.83 -10.42 -16.48
C ALA A 230 0.42 -11.02 -16.46
#